data_4730625e2c171dffe48fffcb3724a3d6
#
_entry.id   4730625e2c171dffe48fffcb3724a3d6
#
_cell.length_a   1.000
_cell.length_b   1.000
_cell.length_c   1.000
_cell.angle_alpha   90.00
_cell.angle_beta   90.00
_cell.angle_gamma   90.00
#
_symmetry.space_group_name_H-M   'P 1'
#
loop_
_entity.id
_entity.type
_entity.pdbx_description
1 polymer ?
#
loop_
_entity_poly.entity_id
_entity_poly.type
_entity_poly.pdbx_seq_one_letter_code
_entity_poly.pdbx_strand_id
1 'polypeptide(L)'
;MTSIGIIANPASGKDIRRLVSHATVIDNYEKVNIVERIVLGAQGCGVDEVYIMADTFQIGNRVMDNLAASKELKANIRLIDINLNGNVSDTIATAKIMEDMKVGCIVAPGGDGTNRAIAKSIDKIPLISLSTGTNNVYPD
;
A
#
# COMPACT_ATOMS: atom_id res chain seq x y z
N MET A 1 14.01 -14.19 8.58
CA MET A 1 13.22 -12.98 8.80
C MET A 1 12.13 -12.86 7.75
N THR A 2 10.92 -12.63 8.19
CA THR A 2 9.77 -12.58 7.29
C THR A 2 9.40 -11.13 7.01
N SER A 3 9.27 -10.81 5.74
CA SER A 3 8.93 -9.45 5.36
C SER A 3 7.85 -9.43 4.29
N ILE A 4 7.11 -8.35 4.24
CA ILE A 4 6.14 -8.12 3.16
C ILE A 4 6.31 -6.68 2.68
N GLY A 5 5.81 -6.44 1.48
CA GLY A 5 5.74 -5.09 0.94
C GLY A 5 4.30 -4.68 0.78
N ILE A 6 4.02 -3.41 0.99
CA ILE A 6 2.68 -2.87 0.79
C ILE A 6 2.78 -1.71 -0.18
N ILE A 7 1.99 -1.77 -1.23
CA ILE A 7 1.92 -0.69 -2.22
C ILE A 7 0.49 -0.17 -2.22
N ALA A 8 0.31 1.01 -1.64
CA ALA A 8 -0.99 1.64 -1.57
C ALA A 8 -0.90 3.01 -2.23
N ASN A 9 -1.45 3.13 -3.42
CA ASN A 9 -1.47 4.40 -4.12
C ASN A 9 -2.61 5.25 -3.63
N PRO A 10 -2.37 6.54 -3.39
CA PRO A 10 -3.49 7.41 -3.04
C PRO A 10 -4.36 7.64 -4.27
N ALA A 11 -5.61 7.95 -4.04
CA ALA A 11 -6.51 8.30 -5.12
C ALA A 11 -6.05 9.59 -5.77
N SER A 12 -6.10 9.64 -7.09
CA SER A 12 -5.67 10.81 -7.83
C SER A 12 -6.82 11.78 -8.01
N GLY A 13 -6.58 13.05 -7.81
CA GLY A 13 -7.58 14.05 -8.08
C GLY A 13 -8.00 14.07 -9.53
N LYS A 14 -7.13 13.64 -10.42
CA LYS A 14 -7.47 13.60 -11.83
C LYS A 14 -8.58 12.62 -12.13
N ASP A 15 -8.62 11.53 -11.41
CA ASP A 15 -9.60 10.51 -11.67
C ASP A 15 -10.97 10.87 -11.16
N ILE A 16 -11.05 11.87 -10.33
CA ILE A 16 -12.28 12.18 -9.70
C ILE A 16 -13.03 13.26 -10.37
N ARG A 17 -12.46 13.91 -11.28
CA ARG A 17 -13.07 14.98 -11.91
C ARG A 17 -13.41 15.96 -10.90
N ARG A 18 -14.33 16.68 -11.08
CA ARG A 18 -14.62 17.70 -10.24
C ARG A 18 -15.37 17.36 -9.06
N LEU A 19 -15.78 16.26 -8.96
CA LEU A 19 -16.61 16.04 -7.93
C LEU A 19 -15.99 16.12 -6.70
N VAL A 20 -14.70 15.95 -6.59
CA VAL A 20 -14.56 15.59 -5.43
C VAL A 20 -13.33 15.41 -4.77
N SER A 21 -12.61 16.44 -4.61
CA SER A 21 -11.44 16.41 -3.82
C SER A 21 -11.74 15.92 -2.41
N HIS A 22 -12.92 16.21 -1.93
CA HIS A 22 -13.31 15.73 -0.60
C HIS A 22 -13.42 14.21 -0.57
N ALA A 23 -14.06 13.63 -1.57
CA ALA A 23 -14.15 12.18 -1.62
C ALA A 23 -12.80 11.53 -1.81
N THR A 24 -11.89 12.19 -2.54
CA THR A 24 -10.54 11.69 -2.69
C THR A 24 -9.82 11.62 -1.35
N VAL A 25 -9.97 12.65 -0.53
CA VAL A 25 -9.33 12.67 0.78
C VAL A 25 -9.89 11.57 1.67
N ILE A 26 -11.20 11.38 1.65
CA ILE A 26 -11.82 10.33 2.45
C ILE A 26 -11.31 8.96 2.02
N ASP A 27 -11.22 8.75 0.72
CA ASP A 27 -10.74 7.48 0.20
C ASP A 27 -9.29 7.22 0.63
N ASN A 28 -8.46 8.25 0.64
CA ASN A 28 -7.08 8.08 1.05
C ASN A 28 -6.95 7.78 2.53
N TYR A 29 -7.77 8.38 3.37
CA TYR A 29 -7.77 8.04 4.79
C TYR A 29 -8.28 6.62 5.01
N GLU A 30 -9.21 6.18 4.19
CA GLU A 30 -9.67 4.81 4.26
C GLU A 30 -8.53 3.85 3.95
N LYS A 31 -7.69 4.20 2.98
CA LYS A 31 -6.53 3.38 2.66
C LYS A 31 -5.54 3.31 3.82
N VAL A 32 -5.38 4.41 4.55
CA VAL A 32 -4.54 4.40 5.74
C VAL A 32 -5.07 3.35 6.72
N ASN A 33 -6.37 3.34 6.96
CA ASN A 33 -6.97 2.37 7.87
C ASN A 33 -6.76 0.94 7.40
N ILE A 34 -6.90 0.71 6.11
CA ILE A 34 -6.72 -0.62 5.54
C ILE A 34 -5.27 -1.08 5.71
N VAL A 35 -4.32 -0.18 5.44
CA VAL A 35 -2.91 -0.54 5.58
C VAL A 35 -2.58 -0.85 7.04
N GLU A 36 -3.14 -0.10 7.99
CA GLU A 36 -2.94 -0.39 9.40
C GLU A 36 -3.39 -1.81 9.74
N ARG A 37 -4.54 -2.22 9.23
CA ARG A 37 -5.04 -3.56 9.47
C ARG A 37 -4.16 -4.61 8.84
N ILE A 38 -3.63 -4.32 7.66
CA ILE A 38 -2.72 -5.24 6.99
C ILE A 38 -1.45 -5.43 7.83
N VAL A 39 -0.90 -4.34 8.35
CA VAL A 39 0.31 -4.41 9.15
C VAL A 39 0.06 -5.21 10.42
N LEU A 40 -1.03 -4.93 11.12
CA LEU A 40 -1.32 -5.63 12.36
C LEU A 40 -1.62 -7.11 12.12
N GLY A 41 -2.34 -7.41 11.04
CA GLY A 41 -2.60 -8.79 10.68
C GLY A 41 -1.33 -9.54 10.31
N ALA A 42 -0.44 -8.88 9.57
CA ALA A 42 0.81 -9.49 9.16
C ALA A 42 1.69 -9.79 10.38
N GLN A 43 1.81 -8.85 11.31
CA GLN A 43 2.63 -9.10 12.48
C GLN A 43 2.02 -10.21 13.35
N GLY A 44 0.71 -10.35 13.35
CA GLY A 44 0.06 -11.44 14.04
C GLY A 44 0.39 -12.79 13.42
N CYS A 45 0.77 -12.80 12.15
CA CYS A 45 1.17 -14.03 11.46
C CYS A 45 2.68 -14.26 11.48
N GLY A 46 3.42 -13.41 12.18
CA GLY A 46 4.86 -13.62 12.30
C GLY A 46 5.72 -12.77 11.40
N VAL A 47 5.15 -11.79 10.72
CA VAL A 47 5.94 -10.91 9.86
C VAL A 47 6.73 -9.95 10.74
N ASP A 48 8.02 -9.84 10.48
CA ASP A 48 8.92 -8.99 11.26
C ASP A 48 9.13 -7.62 10.66
N GLU A 49 9.10 -7.52 9.35
CA GLU A 49 9.34 -6.25 8.67
C GLU A 49 8.30 -5.99 7.61
N VAL A 50 7.86 -4.75 7.53
CA VAL A 50 6.90 -4.31 6.55
C VAL A 50 7.50 -3.13 5.80
N TYR A 51 7.56 -3.24 4.48
CA TYR A 51 8.05 -2.15 3.63
C TYR A 51 6.85 -1.53 2.93
N ILE A 52 6.70 -0.23 3.05
CA ILE A 52 5.55 0.48 2.48
C ILE A 52 6.05 1.50 1.47
N MET A 53 5.39 1.56 0.33
CA MET A 53 5.72 2.53 -0.70
C MET A 53 5.49 3.95 -0.19
N ALA A 54 6.48 4.82 -0.36
CA ALA A 54 6.27 6.24 -0.09
C ALA A 54 5.31 6.80 -1.15
N ASP A 55 4.48 7.73 -0.75
CA ASP A 55 3.50 8.29 -1.66
C ASP A 55 3.20 9.74 -1.29
N THR A 56 2.47 10.40 -2.18
CA THR A 56 2.22 11.84 -2.01
C THR A 56 1.25 12.17 -0.89
N PHE A 57 0.39 11.23 -0.50
CA PHE A 57 -0.50 11.45 0.64
C PHE A 57 0.16 11.01 1.95
N GLN A 58 1.33 10.40 1.86
CA GLN A 58 2.09 9.93 3.00
C GLN A 58 1.35 8.86 3.80
N ILE A 59 0.75 7.92 3.08
CA ILE A 59 -0.01 6.84 3.70
C ILE A 59 0.87 6.09 4.69
N GLY A 60 2.09 5.72 4.29
CA GLY A 60 2.98 4.98 5.18
C GLY A 60 3.33 5.75 6.43
N ASN A 61 3.61 7.05 6.31
CA ASN A 61 3.94 7.88 7.47
C ASN A 61 2.76 7.96 8.42
N ARG A 62 1.54 8.10 7.87
CA ARG A 62 0.34 8.18 8.70
C ARG A 62 0.09 6.87 9.44
N VAL A 63 0.33 5.75 8.77
CA VAL A 63 0.20 4.44 9.39
C VAL A 63 1.20 4.29 10.53
N MET A 64 2.45 4.66 10.30
CA MET A 64 3.48 4.56 11.32
C MET A 64 3.14 5.39 12.54
N ASP A 65 2.67 6.63 12.32
CA ASP A 65 2.32 7.51 13.43
C ASP A 65 1.15 6.96 14.22
N ASN A 66 0.12 6.47 13.53
CA ASN A 66 -1.07 5.96 14.20
C ASN A 66 -0.76 4.70 15.01
N LEU A 67 0.03 3.81 14.45
CA LEU A 67 0.34 2.56 15.14
C LEU A 67 1.32 2.79 16.30
N ALA A 68 2.22 3.74 16.15
CA ALA A 68 3.11 4.10 17.24
C ALA A 68 2.30 4.66 18.42
N ALA A 69 1.30 5.48 18.12
CA ALA A 69 0.46 6.06 19.16
C ALA A 69 -0.38 5.00 19.87
N SER A 70 -0.81 3.98 19.16
CA SER A 70 -1.64 2.93 19.75
C SER A 70 -0.84 1.90 20.53
N LYS A 71 0.47 1.88 20.33
CA LYS A 71 1.38 0.95 20.99
C LYS A 71 1.12 -0.50 20.63
N GLU A 72 0.45 -0.74 19.51
CA GLU A 72 0.20 -2.10 19.05
C GLU A 72 1.27 -2.62 18.13
N LEU A 73 2.09 -1.75 17.60
CA LEU A 73 3.06 -2.12 16.58
C LEU A 73 4.25 -2.85 17.18
N LYS A 74 4.53 -4.03 16.65
CA LYS A 74 5.69 -4.82 17.02
C LYS A 74 6.64 -5.05 15.85
N ALA A 75 6.11 -5.08 14.64
CA ALA A 75 6.93 -5.24 13.45
C ALA A 75 7.64 -3.92 13.14
N ASN A 76 8.73 -4.00 12.40
CA ASN A 76 9.42 -2.81 11.93
C ASN A 76 8.78 -2.36 10.63
N ILE A 77 8.44 -1.09 10.54
CA ILE A 77 7.91 -0.52 9.31
C ILE A 77 8.97 0.37 8.70
N ARG A 78 9.25 0.18 7.42
CA ARG A 78 10.20 1.01 6.70
C ARG A 78 9.56 1.48 5.41
N LEU A 79 9.82 2.73 5.06
CA LEU A 79 9.31 3.28 3.81
C LEU A 79 10.34 3.06 2.72
N ILE A 80 9.85 2.70 1.54
CA ILE A 80 10.69 2.65 0.36
C ILE A 80 10.77 4.05 -0.21
N ASP A 81 11.94 4.65 -0.14
CA ASP A 81 12.13 6.03 -0.52
C ASP A 81 12.55 6.12 -1.98
N ILE A 82 11.71 6.71 -2.79
CA ILE A 82 11.98 6.91 -4.21
C ILE A 82 11.64 8.34 -4.55
N ASN A 83 12.08 8.78 -5.73
CA ASN A 83 11.69 10.09 -6.23
C ASN A 83 10.26 10.00 -6.71
N LEU A 84 9.36 10.65 -6.00
CA LEU A 84 7.94 10.55 -6.32
C LEU A 84 7.57 11.40 -7.51
N ASN A 85 6.88 10.80 -8.46
CA ASN A 85 6.36 11.48 -9.62
C ASN A 85 4.85 11.62 -9.58
N GLY A 86 4.22 10.94 -8.65
CA GLY A 86 2.77 11.01 -8.49
C GLY A 86 2.01 10.21 -9.53
N ASN A 87 2.64 9.23 -10.15
CA ASN A 87 1.97 8.43 -11.18
C ASN A 87 2.35 6.95 -11.05
N VAL A 88 1.95 6.17 -12.02
CA VAL A 88 2.12 4.72 -11.95
C VAL A 88 3.59 4.30 -11.94
N SER A 89 4.49 5.16 -12.40
CA SER A 89 5.90 4.79 -12.40
C SER A 89 6.43 4.63 -10.97
N ASP A 90 5.84 5.32 -10.00
CA ASP A 90 6.22 5.15 -8.60
C ASP A 90 5.91 3.75 -8.13
N THR A 91 4.76 3.23 -8.52
CA THR A 91 4.35 1.87 -8.19
C THR A 91 5.28 0.84 -8.79
N ILE A 92 5.61 1.03 -10.06
CA ILE A 92 6.49 0.09 -10.76
C ILE A 92 7.88 0.09 -10.13
N ALA A 93 8.43 1.27 -9.86
CA ALA A 93 9.74 1.36 -9.26
C ALA A 93 9.78 0.70 -7.89
N THR A 94 8.75 0.94 -7.09
CA THR A 94 8.69 0.37 -5.75
C THR A 94 8.55 -1.15 -5.80
N ALA A 95 7.72 -1.66 -6.71
CA ALA A 95 7.54 -3.10 -6.83
C ALA A 95 8.86 -3.80 -7.19
N LYS A 96 9.63 -3.19 -8.09
CA LYS A 96 10.93 -3.76 -8.46
C LYS A 96 11.91 -3.75 -7.29
N ILE A 97 11.90 -2.68 -6.51
CA ILE A 97 12.76 -2.61 -5.33
C ILE A 97 12.37 -3.69 -4.33
N MET A 98 11.09 -3.88 -4.10
CA MET A 98 10.63 -4.91 -3.18
C MET A 98 11.01 -6.30 -3.65
N GLU A 99 10.95 -6.53 -4.96
CA GLU A 99 11.38 -7.81 -5.48
C GLU A 99 12.89 -8.02 -5.28
N ASP A 100 13.68 -6.98 -5.51
CA ASP A 100 15.12 -7.08 -5.28
C ASP A 100 15.44 -7.32 -3.81
N MET A 101 14.63 -6.81 -2.92
CA MET A 101 14.78 -7.03 -1.48
C MET A 101 14.28 -8.40 -1.05
N LYS A 102 13.62 -9.11 -1.94
CA LYS A 102 13.12 -10.46 -1.67
C LYS A 102 12.11 -10.52 -0.54
N VAL A 103 11.19 -9.54 -0.53
CA VAL A 103 10.07 -9.61 0.42
C VAL A 103 9.25 -10.86 0.11
N GLY A 104 8.56 -11.37 1.09
CA GLY A 104 7.79 -12.60 0.91
C GLY A 104 6.59 -12.47 -0.01
N CYS A 105 5.97 -11.30 -0.02
CA CYS A 105 4.87 -11.00 -0.94
C CYS A 105 4.63 -9.51 -0.95
N ILE A 106 3.85 -9.05 -1.94
CA ILE A 106 3.41 -7.67 -2.00
C ILE A 106 1.90 -7.66 -1.82
N VAL A 107 1.42 -6.81 -0.92
CA VAL A 107 -0.01 -6.62 -0.70
C VAL A 107 -0.37 -5.27 -1.30
N ALA A 108 -1.35 -5.24 -2.16
CA ALA A 108 -1.72 -4.01 -2.85
C ALA A 108 -3.20 -3.72 -2.68
N PRO A 109 -3.55 -2.88 -1.70
CA PRO A 109 -4.92 -2.41 -1.61
C PRO A 109 -5.13 -1.31 -2.65
N GLY A 110 -5.95 -1.58 -3.64
CA GLY A 110 -6.14 -0.60 -4.70
C GLY A 110 -6.94 -1.16 -5.85
N GLY A 111 -6.94 -0.43 -6.93
CA GLY A 111 -7.71 -0.80 -8.09
C GLY A 111 -6.94 -1.68 -9.06
N ASP A 112 -7.64 -2.06 -10.11
CA ASP A 112 -7.08 -2.97 -11.11
C ASP A 112 -5.87 -2.42 -11.81
N GLY A 113 -5.85 -1.12 -12.08
CA GLY A 113 -4.72 -0.52 -12.78
C GLY A 113 -3.43 -0.64 -12.00
N THR A 114 -3.50 -0.37 -10.70
CA THR A 114 -2.34 -0.49 -9.82
C THR A 114 -1.88 -1.94 -9.75
N ASN A 115 -2.81 -2.86 -9.55
CA ASN A 115 -2.47 -4.27 -9.44
C ASN A 115 -1.86 -4.79 -10.74
N ARG A 116 -2.37 -4.35 -11.87
CA ARG A 116 -1.84 -4.76 -13.14
C ARG A 116 -0.41 -4.26 -13.35
N ALA A 117 -0.14 -3.01 -12.95
CA ALA A 117 1.20 -2.45 -13.06
C ALA A 117 2.19 -3.22 -12.18
N ILE A 118 1.77 -3.58 -10.97
CA ILE A 118 2.62 -4.34 -10.08
C ILE A 118 2.89 -5.72 -10.66
N ALA A 119 1.85 -6.39 -11.14
CA ALA A 119 1.99 -7.74 -11.65
C ALA A 119 2.96 -7.81 -12.82
N LYS A 120 3.00 -6.76 -13.64
CA LYS A 120 3.94 -6.72 -14.75
C LYS A 120 5.37 -6.43 -14.31
N SER A 121 5.54 -5.88 -13.12
CA SER A 121 6.85 -5.44 -12.67
C SER A 121 7.59 -6.49 -11.87
N ILE A 122 6.90 -7.49 -11.38
CA ILE A 122 7.51 -8.51 -10.54
C ILE A 122 7.47 -9.85 -11.24
N ASP A 123 8.34 -10.72 -10.85
CA ASP A 123 8.50 -12.01 -11.52
C ASP A 123 8.22 -13.18 -10.60
N LYS A 124 8.81 -13.16 -9.42
CA LYS A 124 8.76 -14.31 -8.54
C LYS A 124 7.95 -14.12 -7.28
N ILE A 125 7.70 -12.89 -6.90
CA ILE A 125 7.03 -12.60 -5.64
C ILE A 125 5.52 -12.65 -5.81
N PRO A 126 4.78 -13.31 -4.93
CA PRO A 126 3.32 -13.30 -5.01
C PRO A 126 2.75 -11.91 -4.78
N LEU A 127 1.69 -11.61 -5.48
CA LEU A 127 0.95 -10.36 -5.29
C LEU A 127 -0.42 -10.68 -4.71
N ILE A 128 -0.76 -10.04 -3.62
CA ILE A 128 -2.07 -10.16 -3.01
C ILE A 128 -2.83 -8.88 -3.26
N SER A 129 -3.86 -8.95 -4.06
CA SER A 129 -4.70 -7.80 -4.36
C SER A 129 -5.84 -7.73 -3.38
N LEU A 130 -6.06 -6.54 -2.82
CA LEU A 130 -7.21 -6.31 -1.96
C LEU A 130 -8.05 -5.23 -2.58
N SER A 131 -9.31 -5.54 -2.84
CA SER A 131 -10.20 -4.57 -3.41
C SER A 131 -10.63 -3.59 -2.34
N THR A 132 -10.44 -2.32 -2.61
CA THR A 132 -10.84 -1.29 -1.68
C THR A 132 -11.87 -0.36 -2.27
N GLY A 133 -12.43 -0.72 -3.40
CA GLY A 133 -13.40 0.13 -4.07
C GLY A 133 -14.71 0.17 -3.34
N THR A 134 -15.36 1.31 -3.42
CA THR A 134 -16.61 1.46 -2.74
C THR A 134 -17.71 0.69 -3.38
N ASN A 135 -17.58 0.37 -4.64
CA ASN A 135 -18.60 -0.39 -5.30
C ASN A 135 -18.21 -1.82 -5.41
N ASN A 136 -17.42 -2.29 -4.51
CA ASN A 136 -17.06 -3.66 -4.51
C ASN A 136 -18.20 -4.45 -3.98
N VAL A 137 -19.08 -4.82 -4.86
CA VAL A 137 -20.25 -5.51 -4.47
C VAL A 137 -20.08 -6.97 -4.49
N TYR A 138 -18.94 -7.46 -4.86
CA TYR A 138 -18.79 -8.88 -4.93
C TYR A 138 -18.26 -9.38 -3.65
N PRO A 139 -18.94 -10.30 -3.07
CA PRO A 139 -18.53 -10.80 -1.80
C PRO A 139 -17.36 -11.71 -1.89
N ASP A 140 -16.76 -11.88 -2.83
CA ASP A 140 -15.64 -12.76 -2.75
C ASP A 140 -14.34 -12.09 -2.67
#